data_bcb7481e4394208cbabf88a340bff37f
#
_entry.id   bcb7481e4394208cbabf88a340bff37f
#
_cell.length_a   1.000
_cell.length_b   1.000
_cell.length_c   1.000
_cell.angle_alpha   90.00
_cell.angle_beta   90.00
_cell.angle_gamma   90.00
#
_symmetry.space_group_name_H-M   'P 1'
#
loop_
_entity.id
_entity.type
_entity.pdbx_description
1 polymer ?
#
loop_
_entity_poly.entity_id
_entity_poly.type
_entity_poly.pdbx_seq_one_letter_code
_entity_poly.pdbx_strand_id
1 'polypeptide(L)'
;MRAHALVLAAGSGSRHGTSPKQYETLLGVPILRHALARLLAHKRIATVQVVIGPHDHAAYAAATQGLALPPPLLGGATRQASARAGLEALAPHAPDAVLIHDAARPLIPDAVIDRVLDALAQAEASIPALPVTDTLKRAHAGLVTATVDREKLFRVQTPQGFRFPEILAAHLAAHRAATADLTDDAGLIEAAGGRVALVAGDELLMKVTLPGDIARLE
;
A
#
# COMPACT_ATOMS: atom_id res chain seq x y z
N MET A 1 -19.43 -0.74 -8.16
CA MET A 1 -18.28 0.10 -7.71
C MET A 1 -17.13 -0.22 -8.64
N ARG A 2 -16.63 0.79 -9.37
CA ARG A 2 -15.47 0.71 -10.27
C ARG A 2 -14.22 1.11 -9.49
N ALA A 3 -13.38 0.15 -9.17
CA ALA A 3 -12.16 0.39 -8.41
C ALA A 3 -10.94 0.51 -9.32
N HIS A 4 -10.02 1.41 -8.99
CA HIS A 4 -8.68 1.47 -9.56
C HIS A 4 -7.66 1.06 -8.49
N ALA A 5 -6.52 0.52 -8.89
CA ALA A 5 -5.42 0.25 -7.97
C ALA A 5 -4.28 1.24 -8.23
N LEU A 6 -3.70 1.74 -7.14
CA LEU A 6 -2.51 2.59 -7.13
C LEU A 6 -1.40 1.83 -6.40
N VAL A 7 -0.37 1.42 -7.13
CA VAL A 7 0.75 0.66 -6.57
C VAL A 7 1.93 1.58 -6.33
N LEU A 8 2.35 1.68 -5.07
CA LEU A 8 3.47 2.54 -4.66
C LEU A 8 4.78 1.76 -4.69
N ALA A 9 5.60 2.04 -5.69
CA ALA A 9 6.91 1.43 -5.93
C ALA A 9 8.06 2.45 -5.86
N ALA A 10 7.81 3.69 -5.40
CA ALA A 10 8.82 4.76 -5.34
C ALA A 10 9.73 4.71 -4.10
N GLY A 11 9.60 3.71 -3.22
CA GLY A 11 10.41 3.60 -2.02
C GLY A 11 11.86 3.19 -2.33
N SER A 12 12.83 3.91 -1.77
CA SER A 12 14.27 3.68 -1.97
C SER A 12 14.80 2.35 -1.43
N GLY A 13 14.02 1.65 -0.58
CA GLY A 13 14.45 0.38 0.01
C GLY A 13 15.63 0.48 1.00
N SER A 14 15.94 1.65 1.53
CA SER A 14 17.12 1.96 2.35
C SER A 14 17.40 0.98 3.51
N ARG A 15 16.38 0.27 4.01
CA ARG A 15 16.52 -0.77 5.05
C ARG A 15 16.83 -2.16 4.49
N HIS A 16 16.70 -2.37 3.19
CA HIS A 16 16.87 -3.69 2.56
C HIS A 16 18.26 -3.85 1.93
N GLY A 17 18.89 -2.77 1.47
CA GLY A 17 20.21 -2.81 0.81
C GLY A 17 20.37 -1.71 -0.23
N THR A 18 21.20 -1.98 -1.25
CA THR A 18 21.56 -1.01 -2.31
C THR A 18 20.54 -0.98 -3.47
N SER A 19 19.72 -2.02 -3.62
CA SER A 19 18.69 -2.12 -4.67
C SER A 19 17.29 -1.89 -4.11
N PRO A 20 16.39 -1.21 -4.86
CA PRO A 20 15.00 -1.11 -4.46
C PRO A 20 14.34 -2.49 -4.47
N LYS A 21 13.97 -2.97 -3.29
CA LYS A 21 13.48 -4.33 -3.02
C LYS A 21 12.30 -4.79 -3.88
N GLN A 22 11.48 -3.86 -4.36
CA GLN A 22 10.33 -4.17 -5.22
C GLN A 22 10.73 -4.74 -6.58
N TYR A 23 11.99 -4.61 -6.98
CA TYR A 23 12.54 -5.18 -8.21
C TYR A 23 13.36 -6.45 -7.98
N GLU A 24 13.59 -6.84 -6.72
CA GLU A 24 14.18 -8.15 -6.40
C GLU A 24 13.22 -9.28 -6.77
N THR A 25 13.74 -10.49 -6.92
CA THR A 25 12.94 -11.63 -7.37
C THR A 25 12.48 -12.49 -6.19
N LEU A 26 11.23 -12.91 -6.27
CA LEU A 26 10.62 -13.96 -5.49
C LEU A 26 10.29 -15.10 -6.48
N LEU A 27 10.81 -16.30 -6.27
CA LEU A 27 10.65 -17.46 -7.19
C LEU A 27 11.00 -17.08 -8.65
N GLY A 28 12.07 -16.32 -8.86
CA GLY A 28 12.55 -15.92 -10.19
C GLY A 28 11.73 -14.81 -10.87
N VAL A 29 10.72 -14.24 -10.22
CA VAL A 29 9.84 -13.19 -10.76
C VAL A 29 9.97 -11.93 -9.90
N PRO A 30 10.08 -10.71 -10.47
CA PRO A 30 10.14 -9.48 -9.68
C PRO A 30 8.97 -9.34 -8.70
N ILE A 31 9.26 -8.93 -7.46
CA ILE A 31 8.25 -8.73 -6.38
C ILE A 31 7.11 -7.83 -6.86
N LEU A 32 7.42 -6.71 -7.52
CA LEU A 32 6.43 -5.83 -8.11
C LEU A 32 5.49 -6.56 -9.09
N ARG A 33 6.05 -7.45 -9.94
CA ARG A 33 5.28 -8.17 -10.95
C ARG A 33 4.24 -9.11 -10.32
N HIS A 34 4.56 -9.76 -9.19
CA HIS A 34 3.58 -10.59 -8.47
C HIS A 34 2.36 -9.77 -8.04
N ALA A 35 2.58 -8.62 -7.40
CA ALA A 35 1.50 -7.74 -6.96
C ALA A 35 0.67 -7.22 -8.14
N LEU A 36 1.33 -6.78 -9.23
CA LEU A 36 0.67 -6.26 -10.42
C LEU A 36 -0.17 -7.33 -11.11
N ALA A 37 0.33 -8.56 -11.25
CA ALA A 37 -0.38 -9.65 -11.88
C ALA A 37 -1.70 -9.98 -11.15
N ARG A 38 -1.68 -9.98 -9.82
CA ARG A 38 -2.89 -10.21 -9.01
C ARG A 38 -3.91 -9.08 -9.17
N LEU A 39 -3.48 -7.83 -9.09
CA LEU A 39 -4.36 -6.67 -9.25
C LEU A 39 -4.95 -6.59 -10.67
N LEU A 40 -4.15 -6.85 -11.72
CA LEU A 40 -4.60 -6.84 -13.11
C LEU A 40 -5.60 -7.96 -13.42
N ALA A 41 -5.47 -9.12 -12.76
CA ALA A 41 -6.37 -10.25 -12.96
C ALA A 41 -7.70 -10.12 -12.21
N HIS A 42 -7.79 -9.22 -11.22
CA HIS A 42 -8.95 -9.12 -10.36
C HIS A 42 -10.11 -8.37 -11.05
N LYS A 43 -11.26 -9.05 -11.18
CA LYS A 43 -12.43 -8.57 -11.96
C LYS A 43 -13.03 -7.23 -11.51
N ARG A 44 -12.79 -6.81 -10.26
CA ARG A 44 -13.31 -5.54 -9.71
C ARG A 44 -12.36 -4.37 -9.91
N ILE A 45 -11.14 -4.61 -10.43
CA ILE A 45 -10.12 -3.58 -10.68
C ILE A 45 -10.12 -3.25 -12.16
N ALA A 46 -10.44 -2.00 -12.48
CA ALA A 46 -10.54 -1.53 -13.87
C ALA A 46 -9.18 -1.11 -14.45
N THR A 47 -8.29 -0.57 -13.59
CA THR A 47 -6.97 -0.05 -14.01
C THR A 47 -6.00 -0.17 -12.84
N VAL A 48 -4.74 -0.42 -13.17
CA VAL A 48 -3.63 -0.43 -12.20
C VAL A 48 -2.63 0.66 -12.61
N GLN A 49 -2.48 1.69 -11.79
CA GLN A 49 -1.48 2.74 -11.95
C GLN A 49 -0.30 2.48 -11.03
N VAL A 50 0.92 2.66 -11.52
CA VAL A 50 2.15 2.47 -10.74
C VAL A 50 2.87 3.79 -10.55
N VAL A 51 3.36 4.04 -9.33
CA VAL A 51 4.23 5.17 -8.98
C VAL A 51 5.61 4.64 -8.67
N ILE A 52 6.63 5.11 -9.40
CA ILE A 52 8.02 4.64 -9.31
C ILE A 52 8.97 5.74 -8.83
N GLY A 53 10.15 5.36 -8.37
CA GLY A 53 11.23 6.29 -8.09
C GLY A 53 11.82 6.92 -9.37
N PRO A 54 12.48 8.08 -9.26
CA PRO A 54 13.00 8.82 -10.43
C PRO A 54 14.09 8.06 -11.22
N HIS A 55 14.75 7.09 -10.61
CA HIS A 55 15.80 6.29 -11.23
C HIS A 55 15.37 4.86 -11.59
N ASP A 56 14.10 4.52 -11.39
CA ASP A 56 13.62 3.14 -11.48
C ASP A 56 13.09 2.74 -12.86
N HIS A 57 13.11 3.64 -13.85
CA HIS A 57 12.48 3.40 -15.17
C HIS A 57 12.93 2.11 -15.85
N ALA A 58 14.24 1.81 -15.86
CA ALA A 58 14.77 0.61 -16.48
C ALA A 58 14.35 -0.67 -15.74
N ALA A 59 14.43 -0.67 -14.40
CA ALA A 59 14.01 -1.79 -13.56
C ALA A 59 12.49 -2.02 -13.66
N TYR A 60 11.72 -0.94 -13.68
CA TYR A 60 10.27 -1.00 -13.89
C TYR A 60 9.92 -1.61 -15.24
N ALA A 61 10.54 -1.13 -16.35
CA ALA A 61 10.29 -1.65 -17.68
C ALA A 61 10.58 -3.16 -17.78
N ALA A 62 11.69 -3.61 -17.20
CA ALA A 62 12.04 -5.02 -17.14
C ALA A 62 11.03 -5.84 -16.33
N ALA A 63 10.63 -5.35 -15.14
CA ALA A 63 9.69 -6.04 -14.27
C ALA A 63 8.26 -6.13 -14.84
N THR A 64 7.87 -5.17 -15.68
CA THR A 64 6.50 -5.06 -16.21
C THR A 64 6.37 -5.47 -17.67
N GLN A 65 7.43 -5.99 -18.29
CA GLN A 65 7.41 -6.40 -19.69
C GLN A 65 6.22 -7.33 -20.00
N GLY A 66 5.42 -6.95 -21.01
CA GLY A 66 4.24 -7.69 -21.46
C GLY A 66 2.98 -7.50 -20.57
N LEU A 67 3.02 -6.67 -19.52
CA LEU A 67 1.81 -6.29 -18.79
C LEU A 67 1.15 -5.06 -19.44
N ALA A 68 -0.18 -5.08 -19.54
CA ALA A 68 -0.97 -3.95 -20.03
C ALA A 68 -1.17 -2.92 -18.92
N LEU A 69 -0.24 -1.98 -18.82
CA LEU A 69 -0.23 -0.92 -17.79
C LEU A 69 -0.13 0.46 -18.46
N PRO A 70 -0.75 1.49 -17.89
CA PRO A 70 -0.47 2.87 -18.29
C PRO A 70 0.99 3.22 -17.96
N PRO A 71 1.55 4.30 -18.57
CA PRO A 71 2.87 4.80 -18.21
C PRO A 71 3.01 5.01 -16.70
N PRO A 72 4.17 4.68 -16.09
CA PRO A 72 4.38 4.89 -14.66
C PRO A 72 4.45 6.39 -14.35
N LEU A 73 4.04 6.74 -13.13
CA LEU A 73 4.17 8.09 -12.60
C LEU A 73 5.42 8.19 -11.73
N LEU A 74 6.02 9.36 -11.65
CA LEU A 74 7.10 9.64 -10.72
C LEU A 74 6.55 9.93 -9.33
N GLY A 75 7.12 9.29 -8.33
CA GLY A 75 6.81 9.54 -6.92
C GLY A 75 7.42 10.85 -6.42
N GLY A 76 6.87 11.32 -5.30
CA GLY A 76 7.41 12.46 -4.56
C GLY A 76 8.48 12.07 -3.54
N ALA A 77 8.91 13.04 -2.74
CA ALA A 77 9.94 12.86 -1.73
C ALA A 77 9.52 11.90 -0.59
N THR A 78 8.22 11.71 -0.38
CA THR A 78 7.68 10.85 0.67
C THR A 78 6.66 9.85 0.11
N ARG A 79 6.30 8.84 0.92
CA ARG A 79 5.24 7.89 0.55
C ARG A 79 3.90 8.60 0.32
N GLN A 80 3.57 9.54 1.19
CA GLN A 80 2.32 10.32 1.10
C GLN A 80 2.31 11.20 -0.16
N ALA A 81 3.42 11.86 -0.49
CA ALA A 81 3.55 12.65 -1.72
C ALA A 81 3.44 11.77 -2.98
N SER A 82 3.97 10.55 -2.95
CA SER A 82 3.83 9.56 -4.04
C SER A 82 2.39 9.09 -4.21
N ALA A 83 1.68 8.81 -3.11
CA ALA A 83 0.27 8.45 -3.15
C ALA A 83 -0.58 9.59 -3.71
N ARG A 84 -0.34 10.82 -3.26
CA ARG A 84 -1.04 12.01 -3.77
C ARG A 84 -0.85 12.18 -5.27
N ALA A 85 0.38 12.10 -5.77
CA ALA A 85 0.65 12.22 -7.21
C ALA A 85 -0.14 11.17 -8.03
N GLY A 86 -0.21 9.94 -7.53
CA GLY A 86 -1.01 8.88 -8.15
C GLY A 86 -2.51 9.16 -8.10
N LEU A 87 -3.04 9.66 -7.00
CA LEU A 87 -4.45 10.02 -6.85
C LEU A 87 -4.84 11.17 -7.77
N GLU A 88 -4.01 12.22 -7.86
CA GLU A 88 -4.23 13.34 -8.79
C GLU A 88 -4.28 12.87 -10.25
N ALA A 89 -3.42 11.93 -10.64
CA ALA A 89 -3.42 11.36 -11.99
C ALA A 89 -4.65 10.48 -12.27
N LEU A 90 -5.24 9.86 -11.24
CA LEU A 90 -6.48 9.08 -11.38
C LEU A 90 -7.75 9.95 -11.40
N ALA A 91 -7.69 11.21 -10.96
CA ALA A 91 -8.84 12.08 -10.84
C ALA A 91 -9.66 12.25 -12.13
N PRO A 92 -9.06 12.38 -13.34
CA PRO A 92 -9.81 12.47 -14.58
C PRO A 92 -10.67 11.24 -14.90
N HIS A 93 -10.33 10.08 -14.34
CA HIS A 93 -11.06 8.83 -14.54
C HIS A 93 -12.26 8.67 -13.61
N ALA A 94 -12.36 9.54 -12.59
CA ALA A 94 -13.43 9.54 -11.57
C ALA A 94 -13.82 8.12 -11.09
N PRO A 95 -12.89 7.31 -10.56
CA PRO A 95 -13.24 6.00 -10.05
C PRO A 95 -14.12 6.13 -8.80
N ASP A 96 -14.95 5.13 -8.52
CA ASP A 96 -15.74 5.09 -7.28
C ASP A 96 -14.83 4.84 -6.08
N ALA A 97 -13.82 3.98 -6.26
CA ALA A 97 -12.88 3.59 -5.21
C ALA A 97 -11.45 3.45 -5.74
N VAL A 98 -10.48 3.59 -4.85
CA VAL A 98 -9.08 3.29 -5.11
C VAL A 98 -8.51 2.37 -4.05
N LEU A 99 -7.72 1.40 -4.49
CA LEU A 99 -6.88 0.56 -3.63
C LEU A 99 -5.45 1.10 -3.68
N ILE A 100 -4.91 1.53 -2.55
CA ILE A 100 -3.50 1.94 -2.44
C ILE A 100 -2.70 0.75 -1.89
N HIS A 101 -1.69 0.32 -2.65
CA HIS A 101 -0.94 -0.89 -2.34
C HIS A 101 0.58 -0.66 -2.35
N ASP A 102 1.26 -1.20 -1.35
CA ASP A 102 2.72 -1.20 -1.29
C ASP A 102 3.28 -2.29 -2.21
N ALA A 103 4.06 -1.93 -3.22
CA ALA A 103 4.71 -2.85 -4.17
C ALA A 103 5.55 -3.96 -3.49
N ALA A 104 5.97 -3.74 -2.26
CA ALA A 104 6.73 -4.71 -1.47
C ALA A 104 5.89 -5.81 -0.80
N ARG A 105 4.60 -5.93 -1.12
CA ARG A 105 3.73 -7.04 -0.70
C ARG A 105 3.31 -7.84 -1.94
N PRO A 106 4.08 -8.86 -2.34
CA PRO A 106 3.88 -9.55 -3.62
C PRO A 106 2.59 -10.37 -3.69
N LEU A 107 2.19 -10.97 -2.58
CA LEU A 107 1.14 -12.00 -2.57
C LEU A 107 -0.17 -11.42 -2.03
N ILE A 108 -1.09 -11.07 -2.95
CA ILE A 108 -2.38 -10.48 -2.60
C ILE A 108 -3.48 -11.51 -2.85
N PRO A 109 -4.14 -12.08 -1.81
CA PRO A 109 -5.30 -12.94 -2.00
C PRO A 109 -6.50 -12.15 -2.53
N ASP A 110 -7.20 -12.68 -3.52
CA ASP A 110 -8.40 -12.05 -4.10
C ASP A 110 -9.47 -11.78 -3.03
N ALA A 111 -9.62 -12.70 -2.07
CA ALA A 111 -10.55 -12.55 -0.97
C ALA A 111 -10.27 -11.32 -0.06
N VAL A 112 -9.01 -10.89 0.03
CA VAL A 112 -8.68 -9.65 0.76
C VAL A 112 -9.13 -8.43 -0.04
N ILE A 113 -8.90 -8.42 -1.37
CA ILE A 113 -9.37 -7.35 -2.25
C ILE A 113 -10.89 -7.21 -2.15
N ASP A 114 -11.61 -8.35 -2.21
CA ASP A 114 -13.06 -8.35 -2.11
C ASP A 114 -13.54 -7.78 -0.77
N ARG A 115 -13.00 -8.25 0.37
CA ARG A 115 -13.38 -7.74 1.69
C ARG A 115 -13.12 -6.23 1.85
N VAL A 116 -11.98 -5.76 1.35
CA VAL A 116 -11.62 -4.34 1.40
C VAL A 116 -12.61 -3.51 0.58
N LEU A 117 -12.96 -3.93 -0.63
CA LEU A 117 -13.91 -3.21 -1.48
C LEU A 117 -15.36 -3.28 -0.95
N ASP A 118 -15.75 -4.39 -0.33
CA ASP A 118 -17.11 -4.56 0.23
C ASP A 118 -17.33 -3.64 1.44
N ALA A 119 -16.32 -3.48 2.30
CA ALA A 119 -16.41 -2.63 3.48
C ALA A 119 -16.59 -1.14 3.15
N LEU A 120 -16.21 -0.69 1.95
CA LEU A 120 -16.45 0.69 1.48
C LEU A 120 -17.94 1.03 1.29
N ALA A 121 -18.82 0.05 1.33
CA ALA A 121 -20.27 0.32 1.37
C ALA A 121 -20.68 1.07 2.64
N GLN A 122 -19.95 0.90 3.76
CA GLN A 122 -20.30 1.42 5.07
C GLN A 122 -19.25 2.37 5.69
N ALA A 123 -18.10 2.56 5.04
CA ALA A 123 -17.02 3.42 5.54
C ALA A 123 -16.34 4.16 4.39
N GLU A 124 -15.64 5.23 4.70
CA GLU A 124 -14.87 6.04 3.75
C GLU A 124 -13.55 5.36 3.38
N ALA A 125 -13.01 4.55 4.30
CA ALA A 125 -11.82 3.73 4.10
C ALA A 125 -12.02 2.31 4.66
N SER A 126 -11.20 1.39 4.16
CA SER A 126 -11.16 0.00 4.63
C SER A 126 -9.72 -0.53 4.56
N ILE A 127 -9.26 -1.13 5.64
CA ILE A 127 -7.88 -1.64 5.75
C ILE A 127 -7.86 -3.08 6.21
N PRO A 128 -7.08 -3.96 5.55
CA PRO A 128 -6.86 -5.31 6.02
C PRO A 128 -5.87 -5.29 7.18
N ALA A 129 -6.15 -6.06 8.21
CA ALA A 129 -5.28 -6.12 9.38
C ALA A 129 -5.31 -7.48 10.06
N LEU A 130 -4.24 -7.78 10.78
CA LEU A 130 -4.09 -8.96 11.62
C LEU A 130 -3.97 -8.52 13.09
N PRO A 131 -4.59 -9.23 14.04
CA PRO A 131 -4.41 -8.94 15.46
C PRO A 131 -2.95 -9.14 15.86
N VAL A 132 -2.47 -8.36 16.82
CA VAL A 132 -1.15 -8.55 17.39
C VAL A 132 -1.16 -9.76 18.34
N THR A 133 -0.36 -10.76 18.04
CA THR A 133 -0.24 -11.99 18.82
C THR A 133 0.93 -11.98 19.80
N ASP A 134 2.00 -11.25 19.49
CA ASP A 134 3.19 -11.16 20.32
C ASP A 134 3.04 -10.14 21.47
N THR A 135 3.82 -10.33 22.54
CA THR A 135 3.92 -9.33 23.61
C THR A 135 4.68 -8.11 23.12
N LEU A 136 4.06 -6.93 23.16
CA LEU A 136 4.68 -5.67 22.79
C LEU A 136 5.32 -4.99 24.00
N LYS A 137 6.55 -4.51 23.83
CA LYS A 137 7.29 -3.73 24.82
C LYS A 137 7.60 -2.33 24.29
N ARG A 138 7.39 -1.33 25.14
CA ARG A 138 7.97 -0.02 24.92
C ARG A 138 9.38 -0.01 25.50
N ALA A 139 10.33 0.55 24.76
CA ALA A 139 11.72 0.65 25.21
C ALA A 139 12.27 2.06 24.97
N HIS A 140 13.20 2.49 25.80
CA HIS A 140 14.01 3.69 25.63
C HIS A 140 15.47 3.37 25.95
N ALA A 141 16.40 3.83 25.13
CA ALA A 141 17.84 3.59 25.26
C ALA A 141 18.21 2.11 25.50
N GLY A 142 17.53 1.16 24.82
CA GLY A 142 17.78 -0.28 24.96
C GLY A 142 17.14 -0.95 26.18
N LEU A 143 16.48 -0.20 27.06
CA LEU A 143 15.81 -0.72 28.26
C LEU A 143 14.28 -0.73 28.08
N VAL A 144 13.65 -1.82 28.53
CA VAL A 144 12.18 -1.92 28.54
C VAL A 144 11.61 -0.96 29.59
N THR A 145 10.67 -0.11 29.16
CA THR A 145 10.00 0.87 30.02
C THR A 145 8.55 0.47 30.36
N ALA A 146 7.88 -0.28 29.47
CA ALA A 146 6.52 -0.76 29.72
C ALA A 146 6.17 -1.97 28.85
N THR A 147 5.17 -2.73 29.29
CA THR A 147 4.43 -3.67 28.44
C THR A 147 3.24 -2.92 27.86
N VAL A 148 3.05 -3.00 26.53
CA VAL A 148 1.88 -2.43 25.87
C VAL A 148 0.79 -3.49 25.83
N ASP A 149 -0.41 -3.14 26.27
CA ASP A 149 -1.57 -4.00 26.09
C ASP A 149 -1.83 -4.18 24.61
N ARG A 150 -1.86 -5.45 24.16
CA ARG A 150 -2.09 -5.80 22.76
C ARG A 150 -3.56 -6.00 22.42
N GLU A 151 -4.45 -6.02 23.41
CA GLU A 151 -5.88 -6.11 23.16
C GLU A 151 -6.30 -4.94 22.25
N LYS A 152 -7.00 -5.24 21.16
CA LYS A 152 -7.42 -4.27 20.15
C LYS A 152 -6.29 -3.58 19.36
N LEU A 153 -5.06 -4.10 19.42
CA LEU A 153 -3.99 -3.68 18.52
C LEU A 153 -3.92 -4.60 17.30
N PHE A 154 -3.72 -3.98 16.14
CA PHE A 154 -3.67 -4.67 14.85
C PHE A 154 -2.45 -4.27 14.04
N ARG A 155 -1.90 -5.22 13.29
CA ARG A 155 -0.88 -4.99 12.27
C ARG A 155 -1.59 -4.68 10.95
N VAL A 156 -1.54 -3.44 10.52
CA VAL A 156 -2.19 -2.99 9.29
C VAL A 156 -1.42 -3.44 8.06
N GLN A 157 -2.15 -3.82 7.02
CA GLN A 157 -1.60 -4.28 5.75
C GLN A 157 -2.14 -3.43 4.60
N THR A 158 -1.70 -3.73 3.37
CA THR A 158 -2.25 -3.20 2.12
C THR A 158 -2.60 -4.35 1.17
N PRO A 159 -3.60 -4.19 0.26
CA PRO A 159 -4.17 -2.93 -0.21
C PRO A 159 -5.12 -2.28 0.79
N GLN A 160 -4.98 -0.97 0.99
CA GLN A 160 -5.96 -0.15 1.70
C GLN A 160 -6.96 0.40 0.68
N GLY A 161 -8.25 0.27 0.95
CA GLY A 161 -9.32 0.73 0.09
C GLY A 161 -9.91 2.04 0.57
N PHE A 162 -10.27 2.89 -0.38
CA PHE A 162 -10.84 4.21 -0.10
C PHE A 162 -11.93 4.54 -1.10
N ARG A 163 -12.97 5.26 -0.66
CA ARG A 163 -13.79 6.02 -1.60
C ARG A 163 -12.92 7.11 -2.21
N PHE A 164 -12.92 7.19 -3.53
CA PHE A 164 -11.94 8.00 -4.23
C PHE A 164 -12.03 9.51 -3.93
N PRO A 165 -13.21 10.15 -3.93
CA PRO A 165 -13.31 11.57 -3.63
C PRO A 165 -12.79 11.93 -2.24
N GLU A 166 -13.04 11.08 -1.24
CA GLU A 166 -12.67 11.31 0.14
C GLU A 166 -11.16 11.26 0.35
N ILE A 167 -10.49 10.22 -0.19
CA ILE A 167 -9.04 10.11 -0.03
C ILE A 167 -8.29 11.17 -0.84
N LEU A 168 -8.76 11.52 -2.03
CA LEU A 168 -8.17 12.61 -2.80
C LEU A 168 -8.28 13.94 -2.04
N ALA A 169 -9.47 14.24 -1.50
CA ALA A 169 -9.69 15.45 -0.71
C ALA A 169 -8.78 15.50 0.53
N ALA A 170 -8.64 14.37 1.24
CA ALA A 170 -7.79 14.26 2.43
C ALA A 170 -6.30 14.50 2.10
N HIS A 171 -5.77 13.89 1.03
CA HIS A 171 -4.40 14.14 0.58
C HIS A 171 -4.16 15.59 0.17
N LEU A 172 -5.10 16.22 -0.55
CA LEU A 172 -4.99 17.62 -0.95
C LEU A 172 -5.06 18.57 0.25
N ALA A 173 -5.90 18.28 1.24
CA ALA A 173 -6.00 19.07 2.47
C ALA A 173 -4.70 18.98 3.29
N ALA A 174 -4.17 17.77 3.52
CA ALA A 174 -2.92 17.55 4.23
C ALA A 174 -1.73 18.27 3.54
N HIS A 175 -1.69 18.20 2.21
CA HIS A 175 -0.64 18.91 1.44
C HIS A 175 -0.73 20.43 1.60
N ARG A 176 -1.94 21.03 1.50
CA ARG A 176 -2.13 22.48 1.70
C ARG A 176 -1.78 22.94 3.12
N ALA A 177 -2.08 22.11 4.11
CA ALA A 177 -1.79 22.39 5.52
C ALA A 177 -0.33 22.12 5.90
N ALA A 178 0.50 21.57 4.99
CA ALA A 178 1.87 21.13 5.24
C ALA A 178 1.98 20.25 6.51
N THR A 179 0.98 19.38 6.72
CA THR A 179 0.98 18.47 7.87
C THR A 179 2.09 17.43 7.74
N ALA A 180 2.61 16.96 8.88
CA ALA A 180 3.59 15.87 8.88
C ALA A 180 3.02 14.61 8.21
N ASP A 181 3.90 13.87 7.51
CA ASP A 181 3.52 12.62 6.87
C ASP A 181 3.02 11.60 7.90
N LEU A 182 1.90 11.01 7.60
CA LEU A 182 1.35 9.87 8.33
C LEU A 182 1.96 8.56 7.85
N THR A 183 1.88 7.53 8.68
CA THR A 183 2.49 6.22 8.40
C THR A 183 1.78 5.45 7.28
N ASP A 184 0.48 5.74 7.08
CA ASP A 184 -0.35 5.16 6.01
C ASP A 184 -1.43 6.15 5.54
N ASP A 185 -2.18 5.76 4.50
CA ASP A 185 -3.18 6.64 3.90
C ASP A 185 -4.49 6.66 4.72
N ALA A 186 -4.78 5.60 5.48
CA ALA A 186 -5.97 5.54 6.34
C ALA A 186 -5.94 6.62 7.42
N GLY A 187 -4.75 6.94 7.97
CA GLY A 187 -4.59 8.02 8.94
C GLY A 187 -5.06 9.39 8.43
N LEU A 188 -5.04 9.64 7.12
CA LEU A 188 -5.58 10.88 6.55
C LEU A 188 -7.11 10.94 6.63
N ILE A 189 -7.78 9.79 6.43
CA ILE A 189 -9.23 9.69 6.60
C ILE A 189 -9.61 9.84 8.08
N GLU A 190 -8.86 9.22 8.99
CA GLU A 190 -9.04 9.37 10.45
C GLU A 190 -8.90 10.84 10.87
N ALA A 191 -7.83 11.52 10.41
CA ALA A 191 -7.60 12.93 10.70
C ALA A 191 -8.70 13.85 10.15
N ALA A 192 -9.36 13.45 9.06
CA ALA A 192 -10.51 14.15 8.50
C ALA A 192 -11.85 13.80 9.19
N GLY A 193 -11.85 12.94 10.23
CA GLY A 193 -13.04 12.50 10.95
C GLY A 193 -13.86 11.43 10.21
N GLY A 194 -13.30 10.83 9.16
CA GLY A 194 -13.92 9.73 8.42
C GLY A 194 -13.77 8.39 9.14
N ARG A 195 -14.60 7.42 8.75
CA ARG A 195 -14.60 6.06 9.32
C ARG A 195 -13.68 5.16 8.53
N VAL A 196 -12.85 4.40 9.24
CA VAL A 196 -11.96 3.39 8.68
C VAL A 196 -12.43 2.01 9.17
N ALA A 197 -12.90 1.18 8.25
CA ALA A 197 -13.30 -0.18 8.56
C ALA A 197 -12.08 -1.11 8.61
N LEU A 198 -11.99 -1.93 9.66
CA LEU A 198 -11.03 -3.01 9.76
C LEU A 198 -11.62 -4.28 9.15
N VAL A 199 -10.90 -4.91 8.23
CA VAL A 199 -11.26 -6.22 7.68
C VAL A 199 -10.15 -7.25 7.95
N ALA A 200 -10.51 -8.52 7.92
CA ALA A 200 -9.52 -9.58 8.12
C ALA A 200 -8.44 -9.54 7.02
N GLY A 201 -7.20 -9.39 7.45
CA GLY A 201 -6.00 -9.48 6.62
C GLY A 201 -5.61 -10.91 6.29
N ASP A 202 -4.37 -11.09 5.85
CA ASP A 202 -3.80 -12.39 5.52
C ASP A 202 -2.29 -12.39 5.78
N GLU A 203 -1.71 -13.48 6.29
CA GLU A 203 -0.26 -13.59 6.49
C GLU A 203 0.52 -13.53 5.17
N LEU A 204 -0.07 -13.95 4.05
CA LEU A 204 0.51 -13.80 2.71
C LEU A 204 0.77 -12.33 2.33
N LEU A 205 0.06 -11.38 2.94
CA LEU A 205 0.31 -9.94 2.75
C LEU A 205 1.55 -9.44 3.50
N MET A 206 2.48 -10.32 3.86
CA MET A 206 3.74 -9.93 4.46
C MET A 206 4.47 -8.90 3.57
N LYS A 207 5.00 -7.86 4.21
CA LYS A 207 5.79 -6.82 3.51
C LYS A 207 7.25 -7.20 3.53
N VAL A 208 7.85 -7.36 2.38
CA VAL A 208 9.32 -7.49 2.25
C VAL A 208 9.96 -6.20 2.74
N THR A 209 10.70 -6.27 3.84
CA THR A 209 11.30 -5.12 4.51
C THR A 209 12.78 -5.35 4.82
N LEU A 210 13.14 -6.55 5.23
CA LEU A 210 14.50 -6.95 5.60
C LEU A 210 15.06 -7.98 4.59
N PRO A 211 16.41 -8.09 4.49
CA PRO A 211 17.03 -9.18 3.80
C PRO A 211 16.55 -10.51 4.32
N GLY A 212 16.11 -11.43 3.81
CA GLY A 212 15.57 -12.68 4.35
C GLY A 212 14.04 -12.77 4.41
N ASP A 213 13.34 -11.65 4.22
CA ASP A 213 11.87 -11.72 4.12
C ASP A 213 11.42 -12.44 2.83
N ILE A 214 12.24 -12.38 1.77
CA ILE A 214 11.97 -13.09 0.51
C ILE A 214 11.99 -14.60 0.76
N ALA A 215 13.02 -15.13 1.42
CA ALA A 215 13.13 -16.55 1.73
C ALA A 215 12.01 -17.08 2.66
N ARG A 216 11.28 -16.18 3.34
CA ARG A 216 10.10 -16.56 4.15
C ARG A 216 8.83 -16.63 3.32
N LEU A 217 8.84 -16.09 2.10
CA LEU A 217 7.73 -16.14 1.15
C LEU A 217 7.90 -17.28 0.13
N GLU A 218 9.11 -17.86 -0.01
CA GLU A 218 9.41 -19.05 -0.80
C GLU A 218 9.06 -20.34 -0.06
#